data_06366a39d9b45beeaa456f20d82b4473
#
_entry.id   06366a39d9b45beeaa456f20d82b4473
#
_cell.length_a   1.000
_cell.length_b   1.000
_cell.length_c   1.000
_cell.angle_alpha   90.00
_cell.angle_beta   90.00
_cell.angle_gamma   90.00
#
_symmetry.space_group_name_H-M   'P 1'
#
loop_
_entity.id
_entity.type
_entity.pdbx_description
1 polymer ?
#
loop_
_entity_poly.entity_id
_entity_poly.type
_entity_poly.pdbx_seq_one_letter_code
_entity_poly.pdbx_strand_id
1 'polypeptide(L)'
;MVFQERTYSVLIVTASDTFANSVMPLLPMTDYWPVTIVHSISEARRRVVDTEFDIVLINAPLPDDFGMRLAIDICTNSGAGVLLLV
;
A
#
# COMPACT_ATOMS: atom_id res chain seq x y z
N MET A 1 21.59 -25.11 1.82
CA MET A 1 21.10 -23.74 1.97
C MET A 1 19.58 -23.66 1.88
N VAL A 2 18.99 -22.94 2.79
CA VAL A 2 17.54 -22.78 2.81
C VAL A 2 17.20 -21.40 2.26
N PHE A 3 16.33 -21.37 1.28
CA PHE A 3 15.79 -20.12 0.78
C PHE A 3 14.51 -19.80 1.51
N GLN A 4 14.49 -18.67 2.13
CA GLN A 4 13.29 -18.15 2.73
C GLN A 4 12.48 -17.48 1.63
N GLU A 5 11.52 -18.23 1.10
CA GLU A 5 10.63 -17.63 0.12
C GLU A 5 9.55 -16.88 0.85
N ARG A 6 9.61 -15.57 0.74
CA ARG A 6 8.67 -14.71 1.39
C ARG A 6 8.09 -13.75 0.38
N THR A 7 6.79 -13.62 0.42
CA THR A 7 6.12 -12.57 -0.33
C THR A 7 5.89 -11.37 0.58
N TYR A 8 5.87 -10.20 -0.03
CA TYR A 8 5.62 -8.94 0.67
C TYR A 8 4.21 -8.48 0.36
N SER A 9 3.44 -8.23 1.41
CA SER A 9 2.08 -7.72 1.23
C SER A 9 2.12 -6.23 0.93
N VAL A 10 1.29 -5.81 -0.03
CA VAL A 10 1.28 -4.45 -0.52
C VAL A 10 -0.13 -3.87 -0.45
N LEU A 11 -0.23 -2.65 0.07
CA LEU A 11 -1.46 -1.88 0.02
C LEU A 11 -1.24 -0.72 -0.94
N ILE A 12 -2.10 -0.58 -1.93
CA ILE A 12 -2.06 0.53 -2.88
C ILE A 12 -3.28 1.40 -2.61
N VAL A 13 -3.03 2.67 -2.26
CA VAL A 13 -4.09 3.64 -1.97
C VAL A 13 -4.09 4.65 -3.10
N THR A 14 -5.08 4.57 -3.96
CA THR A 14 -5.15 5.46 -5.13
C THR A 14 -6.60 5.63 -5.60
N ALA A 15 -6.93 6.84 -6.04
CA ALA A 15 -8.20 7.09 -6.70
C ALA A 15 -8.13 6.75 -8.20
N SER A 16 -6.95 6.50 -8.73
CA SER A 16 -6.72 6.30 -10.16
C SER A 16 -6.55 4.83 -10.51
N ASP A 17 -7.48 4.31 -11.29
CA ASP A 17 -7.36 2.95 -11.82
C ASP A 17 -6.18 2.85 -12.79
N THR A 18 -5.88 3.92 -13.50
CA THR A 18 -4.73 3.96 -14.40
C THR A 18 -3.43 3.77 -13.63
N PHE A 19 -3.30 4.44 -12.49
CA PHE A 19 -2.12 4.27 -11.64
C PHE A 19 -2.02 2.83 -11.15
N ALA A 20 -3.11 2.28 -10.64
CA ALA A 20 -3.12 0.91 -10.14
C ALA A 20 -2.72 -0.08 -11.24
N ASN A 21 -3.29 0.09 -12.43
CA ASN A 21 -2.99 -0.77 -13.56
C ASN A 21 -1.54 -0.65 -14.03
N SER A 22 -0.93 0.52 -13.85
CA SER A 22 0.47 0.74 -14.22
C SER A 22 1.43 0.11 -13.22
N VAL A 23 1.03 0.06 -11.95
CA VAL A 23 1.89 -0.45 -10.89
C VAL A 23 1.85 -1.98 -10.80
N MET A 24 0.69 -2.57 -11.04
CA MET A 24 0.51 -4.02 -10.89
C MET A 24 1.53 -4.87 -11.64
N PRO A 25 1.89 -4.56 -12.89
CA PRO A 25 2.92 -5.34 -13.59
C PRO A 25 4.31 -5.26 -12.95
N LEU A 26 4.54 -4.24 -12.13
CA LEU A 26 5.82 -4.06 -11.43
C LEU A 26 5.89 -4.86 -10.14
N LEU A 27 4.78 -5.51 -9.77
CA LEU A 27 4.66 -6.25 -8.52
C LEU A 27 4.32 -7.71 -8.82
N PRO A 28 5.29 -8.50 -9.29
CA PRO A 28 5.01 -9.88 -9.62
C PRO A 28 4.58 -10.66 -8.38
N MET A 29 3.59 -11.52 -8.59
CA MET A 29 2.95 -12.29 -7.50
C MET A 29 3.93 -13.20 -6.77
N THR A 30 5.02 -13.57 -7.41
CA THR A 30 6.06 -14.38 -6.79
C THR A 30 6.75 -13.67 -5.64
N ASP A 31 6.77 -12.34 -5.68
CA ASP A 31 7.46 -11.53 -4.68
C ASP A 31 6.50 -10.68 -3.84
N TYR A 32 5.34 -10.33 -4.40
CA TYR A 32 4.40 -9.41 -3.77
C TYR A 32 3.00 -10.04 -3.73
N TRP A 33 2.60 -10.44 -2.54
CA TRP A 33 1.31 -11.08 -2.36
C TRP A 33 0.90 -11.03 -0.89
N PRO A 34 -0.32 -10.69 -0.54
CA PRO A 34 -1.35 -10.17 -1.46
C PRO A 34 -1.11 -8.69 -1.78
N VAL A 35 -1.70 -8.25 -2.89
CA VAL A 35 -1.72 -6.84 -3.26
C VAL A 35 -3.17 -6.38 -3.14
N THR A 36 -3.40 -5.41 -2.27
CA THR A 36 -4.73 -4.87 -1.99
C THR A 36 -4.80 -3.44 -2.51
N ILE A 37 -5.86 -3.13 -3.23
CA ILE A 37 -6.07 -1.79 -3.77
C ILE A 37 -7.28 -1.18 -3.10
N VAL A 38 -7.12 0.03 -2.57
CA VAL A 38 -8.22 0.81 -1.99
C VAL A 38 -8.21 2.21 -2.61
N HIS A 39 -9.34 2.89 -2.54
CA HIS A 39 -9.55 4.13 -3.29
C HIS A 39 -9.70 5.38 -2.43
N SER A 40 -9.60 5.23 -1.13
CA SER A 40 -9.75 6.37 -0.21
C SER A 40 -8.90 6.15 1.04
N ILE A 41 -8.66 7.24 1.75
CA ILE A 41 -7.94 7.19 3.02
C ILE A 41 -8.73 6.39 4.07
N SER A 42 -10.05 6.56 4.11
CA SER A 42 -10.88 5.83 5.07
C SER A 42 -10.80 4.33 4.86
N GLU A 43 -10.81 3.89 3.60
CA GLU A 43 -10.65 2.46 3.32
C GLU A 43 -9.28 1.96 3.75
N ALA A 44 -8.24 2.76 3.47
CA ALA A 44 -6.88 2.40 3.85
C ALA A 44 -6.75 2.25 5.36
N ARG A 45 -7.34 3.17 6.12
CA ARG A 45 -7.28 3.11 7.58
C ARG A 45 -7.95 1.87 8.13
N ARG A 46 -9.04 1.46 7.53
CA ARG A 46 -9.71 0.21 7.94
C ARG A 46 -8.86 -1.01 7.65
N ARG A 47 -8.17 -1.01 6.51
CA ARG A 47 -7.32 -2.14 6.13
C ARG A 47 -6.10 -2.27 7.03
N VAL A 48 -5.45 -1.16 7.37
CA VAL A 48 -4.25 -1.22 8.19
C VAL A 48 -4.53 -1.59 9.65
N VAL A 49 -5.78 -1.44 10.11
CA VAL A 49 -6.18 -1.92 11.43
C VAL A 49 -6.24 -3.44 11.47
N ASP A 50 -6.75 -4.04 10.40
CA ASP A 50 -6.99 -5.49 10.35
C ASP A 50 -5.81 -6.29 9.83
N THR A 51 -4.95 -5.68 9.03
CA THR A 51 -3.90 -6.39 8.30
C THR A 51 -2.59 -5.61 8.38
N GLU A 52 -1.50 -6.31 8.63
CA GLU A 52 -0.18 -5.71 8.53
C GLU A 52 0.30 -5.80 7.09
N PHE A 53 0.71 -4.67 6.54
CA PHE A 53 1.29 -4.61 5.21
C PHE A 53 2.78 -4.36 5.31
N ASP A 54 3.53 -4.95 4.39
CA ASP A 54 4.97 -4.72 4.32
C ASP A 54 5.28 -3.41 3.60
N ILE A 55 4.46 -3.10 2.59
CA ILE A 55 4.65 -1.92 1.75
C ILE A 55 3.31 -1.23 1.55
N VAL A 56 3.31 0.09 1.67
CA VAL A 56 2.12 0.90 1.40
C VAL A 56 2.48 1.98 0.39
N LEU A 57 1.76 2.00 -0.72
CA LEU A 57 1.92 3.02 -1.77
C LEU A 57 0.71 3.93 -1.71
N ILE A 58 0.94 5.21 -1.49
CA ILE A 58 -0.14 6.20 -1.44
C ILE A 58 0.03 7.15 -2.62
N ASN A 59 -0.92 7.14 -3.52
CA ASN A 59 -0.93 8.03 -4.68
C ASN A 59 -1.87 9.19 -4.39
N ALA A 60 -1.31 10.33 -4.04
CA ALA A 60 -2.07 11.52 -3.67
C ALA A 60 -2.37 12.38 -4.90
N PRO A 61 -3.42 13.21 -4.87
CA PRO A 61 -4.40 13.31 -3.78
C PRO A 61 -5.47 12.24 -3.88
N LEU A 62 -6.17 12.02 -2.76
CA LEU A 62 -7.29 11.09 -2.68
C LEU A 62 -8.58 11.88 -2.44
N PRO A 63 -9.76 11.27 -2.67
CA PRO A 63 -11.02 12.02 -2.56
C PRO A 63 -11.25 12.66 -1.18
N ASP A 64 -10.78 12.01 -0.13
CA ASP A 64 -11.06 12.45 1.23
C ASP A 64 -9.86 13.09 1.92
N ASP A 65 -8.65 12.97 1.37
CA ASP A 65 -7.47 13.58 1.99
C ASP A 65 -6.28 13.50 1.05
N PHE A 66 -5.23 14.22 1.38
CA PHE A 66 -3.98 14.17 0.62
C PHE A 66 -3.14 12.93 0.91
N GLY A 67 -3.28 12.35 2.10
CA GLY A 67 -2.59 11.11 2.45
C GLY A 67 -1.37 11.27 3.34
N MET A 68 -0.94 12.49 3.61
CA MET A 68 0.26 12.73 4.43
C MET A 68 0.09 12.19 5.86
N ARG A 69 -1.06 12.44 6.46
CA ARG A 69 -1.32 11.96 7.82
C ARG A 69 -1.36 10.44 7.88
N LEU A 70 -1.95 9.82 6.87
CA LEU A 70 -1.97 8.36 6.79
C LEU A 70 -0.55 7.82 6.71
N ALA A 71 0.28 8.42 5.86
CA ALA A 71 1.67 8.00 5.70
C ALA A 71 2.43 8.08 7.03
N ILE A 72 2.27 9.19 7.74
CA ILE A 72 2.92 9.41 9.03
C ILE A 72 2.45 8.38 10.05
N ASP A 73 1.14 8.14 10.12
CA ASP A 73 0.56 7.21 11.08
C ASP A 73 1.05 5.79 10.83
N ILE A 74 1.13 5.38 9.57
CA ILE A 74 1.60 4.04 9.25
C ILE A 74 3.09 3.91 9.58
N CYS A 75 3.90 4.89 9.22
CA CYS A 75 5.33 4.87 9.54
C CYS A 75 5.58 4.83 11.04
N THR A 76 4.75 5.52 11.81
CA THR A 76 4.92 5.60 13.25
C THR A 76 4.46 4.33 13.97
N ASN A 77 3.38 3.72 13.50
CA ASN A 77 2.71 2.63 14.22
C ASN A 77 2.96 1.25 13.64
N SER A 78 3.68 1.14 12.54
CA SER A 78 3.96 -0.17 11.94
C SER A 78 5.36 -0.20 11.36
N GLY A 79 5.79 -1.39 10.96
CA GLY A 79 7.07 -1.57 10.30
C GLY A 79 6.99 -1.46 8.78
N ALA A 80 5.88 -1.03 8.24
CA ALA A 80 5.69 -0.96 6.79
C ALA A 80 6.57 0.11 6.16
N GLY A 81 7.06 -0.16 4.96
CA GLY A 81 7.67 0.85 4.11
C GLY A 81 6.57 1.64 3.42
N VAL A 82 6.63 2.96 3.46
CA VAL A 82 5.58 3.80 2.89
C VAL A 82 6.17 4.71 1.83
N LEU A 83 5.52 4.74 0.66
CA LEU A 83 5.83 5.66 -0.42
C LEU A 83 4.63 6.56 -0.64
N LEU A 84 4.83 7.87 -0.55
CA LEU A 84 3.81 8.84 -0.87
C LEU A 84 4.17 9.49 -2.21
N LEU A 85 3.33 9.26 -3.20
CA LEU A 85 3.53 9.76 -4.55
C LEU A 85 2.53 10.87 -4.84
N VAL A 86 3.01 11.95 -5.37
CA VAL A 86 2.17 13.13 -5.68
C VAL A 86 2.15 13.43 -7.16
#